data_2a2b858e065f36f31bddca077487b666
#
_entry.id   2a2b858e065f36f31bddca077487b666
#
_cell.length_a   1.000
_cell.length_b   1.000
_cell.length_c   1.000
_cell.angle_alpha   90.00
_cell.angle_beta   90.00
_cell.angle_gamma   90.00
#
_symmetry.space_group_name_H-M   'P 1'
#
loop_
_entity.id
_entity.type
_entity.pdbx_description
1 polymer ?
#
loop_
_entity_poly.entity_id
_entity_poly.type
_entity_poly.pdbx_seq_one_letter_code
_entity_poly.pdbx_strand_id
1 'polypeptide(L)'
;RTFGKGLVQNIRPIAYGGHLKVTTAKYYLPSGRCIQAIDYAERQRGHKLHRDKAGGILPDVVLTDSQKLDITYNLYRDQMFFDYATYYRRHHERIAPADTFTLSDQDIEDFCLFLDKKGFTYETETGRYLGELIEMAQQEDLDSTLLAELEAFKPRLTVDYRAAIQRNRTEVEKLLGGEIVKRYYYHQGYYAYMIRFEEEVERALGAFDQLKGESEKR
;
A
#
# COMPACT_ATOMS: atom_id res chain seq x y z
N ARG A 1 -5.79 -1.57 14.01
CA ARG A 1 -6.02 -2.80 14.80
C ARG A 1 -5.35 -3.99 14.12
N THR A 2 -4.64 -4.86 14.87
CA THR A 2 -4.00 -6.04 14.30
C THR A 2 -5.02 -7.08 13.82
N PHE A 3 -4.63 -7.92 12.85
CA PHE A 3 -5.50 -8.95 12.28
C PHE A 3 -5.99 -9.98 13.31
N GLY A 4 -5.22 -10.23 14.38
CA GLY A 4 -5.63 -11.13 15.45
C GLY A 4 -5.31 -12.60 15.22
N LYS A 5 -4.29 -12.93 14.44
CA LYS A 5 -3.77 -14.28 14.26
C LYS A 5 -2.63 -14.52 15.24
N GLY A 6 -2.93 -15.10 16.39
CA GLY A 6 -2.01 -15.30 17.51
C GLY A 6 -1.90 -16.72 18.03
N LEU A 7 -2.08 -17.74 17.16
CA LEU A 7 -1.96 -19.15 17.55
C LEU A 7 -0.63 -19.75 17.08
N VAL A 8 -0.01 -20.53 17.94
CA VAL A 8 1.12 -21.41 17.62
C VAL A 8 0.59 -22.79 17.25
N GLN A 9 0.96 -23.29 16.10
CA GLN A 9 0.52 -24.59 15.61
C GLN A 9 1.73 -25.46 15.30
N ASN A 10 1.70 -26.70 15.78
CA ASN A 10 2.69 -27.74 15.49
C ASN A 10 2.10 -28.80 14.57
N ILE A 11 2.90 -29.25 13.61
CA ILE A 11 2.56 -30.37 12.75
C ILE A 11 3.19 -31.62 13.32
N ARG A 12 2.38 -32.66 13.57
CA ARG A 12 2.81 -33.96 14.07
C ARG A 12 2.54 -35.01 13.01
N PRO A 13 3.52 -35.81 12.62
CA PRO A 13 3.27 -36.97 11.75
C PRO A 13 2.42 -37.99 12.51
N ILE A 14 1.49 -38.63 11.80
CA ILE A 14 0.66 -39.72 12.29
C ILE A 14 0.78 -40.94 11.36
N ALA A 15 0.15 -42.06 11.72
CA ALA A 15 0.19 -43.28 10.93
C ALA A 15 -0.30 -43.05 9.47
N TYR A 16 0.12 -43.91 8.55
CA TYR A 16 -0.24 -43.89 7.11
C TYR A 16 0.18 -42.61 6.36
N GLY A 17 1.29 -41.96 6.76
CA GLY A 17 1.78 -40.75 6.09
C GLY A 17 0.94 -39.50 6.32
N GLY A 18 -0.04 -39.54 7.22
CA GLY A 18 -0.84 -38.40 7.60
C GLY A 18 -0.10 -37.40 8.48
N HIS A 19 -0.63 -36.20 8.55
CA HIS A 19 -0.12 -35.15 9.42
C HIS A 19 -1.26 -34.50 10.21
N LEU A 20 -1.04 -34.33 11.52
CA LEU A 20 -1.97 -33.63 12.40
C LEU A 20 -1.42 -32.26 12.73
N LYS A 21 -2.20 -31.21 12.43
CA LYS A 21 -1.88 -29.83 12.82
C LYS A 21 -2.63 -29.47 14.09
N VAL A 22 -1.87 -29.26 15.17
CA VAL A 22 -2.43 -29.02 16.52
C VAL A 22 -2.03 -27.61 16.99
N THR A 23 -2.99 -26.87 17.52
CA THR A 23 -2.72 -25.63 18.25
C THR A 23 -2.19 -25.95 19.64
N THR A 24 -1.00 -25.46 19.97
CA THR A 24 -0.27 -25.76 21.20
C THR A 24 -0.12 -24.57 22.14
N ALA A 25 -0.18 -23.34 21.61
CA ALA A 25 0.01 -22.13 22.41
C ALA A 25 -0.66 -20.90 21.76
N LYS A 26 -0.74 -19.80 22.52
CA LYS A 26 -1.16 -18.47 22.06
C LYS A 26 -0.01 -17.49 22.27
N TYR A 27 0.08 -16.47 21.38
CA TYR A 27 1.01 -15.37 21.56
C TYR A 27 0.42 -14.31 22.50
N TYR A 28 1.27 -13.89 23.42
CA TYR A 28 0.97 -12.79 24.35
C TYR A 28 2.06 -11.72 24.22
N LEU A 29 1.66 -10.47 24.35
CA LEU A 29 2.60 -9.34 24.49
C LEU A 29 3.18 -9.32 25.90
N PRO A 30 4.30 -8.60 26.13
CA PRO A 30 4.84 -8.38 27.48
C PRO A 30 3.81 -7.77 28.45
N SER A 31 2.85 -7.00 27.93
CA SER A 31 1.72 -6.45 28.70
C SER A 31 0.64 -7.47 29.10
N GLY A 32 0.80 -8.76 28.74
CA GLY A 32 -0.19 -9.81 28.97
C GLY A 32 -1.37 -9.82 27.99
N ARG A 33 -1.47 -8.85 27.04
CA ARG A 33 -2.52 -8.84 26.02
C ARG A 33 -2.33 -10.00 25.04
N CYS A 34 -3.40 -10.76 24.75
CA CYS A 34 -3.39 -11.84 23.77
C CYS A 34 -3.62 -11.29 22.35
N ILE A 35 -2.76 -11.68 21.41
CA ILE A 35 -2.89 -11.27 19.99
C ILE A 35 -4.09 -11.97 19.33
N GLN A 36 -4.44 -13.19 19.77
CA GLN A 36 -5.50 -13.99 19.15
C GLN A 36 -6.88 -13.33 19.31
N ALA A 37 -7.55 -13.08 18.19
CA ALA A 37 -8.86 -12.46 18.13
C ALA A 37 -10.00 -13.40 18.47
N ILE A 38 -9.96 -14.64 17.98
CA ILE A 38 -11.03 -15.62 18.10
C ILE A 38 -10.66 -16.64 19.16
N ASP A 39 -11.48 -16.76 20.21
CA ASP A 39 -11.34 -17.86 21.19
C ASP A 39 -12.14 -19.08 20.72
N TYR A 40 -11.43 -20.05 20.15
CA TYR A 40 -12.04 -21.30 19.69
C TYR A 40 -12.53 -22.20 20.82
N ALA A 41 -12.03 -22.01 22.06
CA ALA A 41 -12.49 -22.79 23.21
C ALA A 41 -13.92 -22.41 23.61
N GLU A 42 -14.34 -21.17 23.45
CA GLU A 42 -15.72 -20.75 23.67
C GLU A 42 -16.69 -21.36 22.64
N ARG A 43 -16.22 -21.57 21.39
CA ARG A 43 -17.02 -22.25 20.36
C ARG A 43 -17.40 -23.69 20.74
N GLN A 44 -16.47 -24.42 21.37
CA GLN A 44 -16.74 -25.80 21.82
C GLN A 44 -17.76 -25.87 22.97
N ARG A 45 -17.95 -24.77 23.70
CA ARG A 45 -18.96 -24.64 24.78
C ARG A 45 -20.33 -24.20 24.27
N GLY A 46 -20.57 -24.19 22.97
CA GLY A 46 -21.86 -23.85 22.36
C GLY A 46 -22.18 -22.37 22.28
N HIS A 47 -21.23 -21.49 22.59
CA HIS A 47 -21.45 -20.05 22.43
C HIS A 47 -21.28 -19.65 20.97
N LYS A 48 -22.22 -18.83 20.45
CA LYS A 48 -22.07 -18.24 19.11
C LYS A 48 -20.81 -17.42 19.04
N LEU A 49 -20.00 -17.65 18.02
CA LEU A 49 -18.87 -16.77 17.70
C LEU A 49 -19.40 -15.35 17.50
N HIS A 50 -19.23 -14.48 18.48
CA HIS A 50 -19.43 -13.05 18.28
C HIS A 50 -18.33 -12.53 17.36
N ARG A 51 -18.64 -12.40 16.08
CA ARG A 51 -17.81 -11.70 15.08
C ARG A 51 -17.63 -10.22 15.42
N ASP A 52 -18.44 -9.69 16.32
CA ASP A 52 -18.51 -8.26 16.65
C ASP A 52 -17.45 -7.80 17.64
N LYS A 53 -16.72 -8.70 18.30
CA LYS A 53 -15.48 -8.33 18.96
C LYS A 53 -14.42 -8.27 17.89
N ALA A 54 -14.26 -7.09 17.30
CA ALA A 54 -13.18 -6.78 16.40
C ALA A 54 -11.88 -7.35 16.99
N GLY A 55 -11.36 -8.37 16.33
CA GLY A 55 -10.21 -9.13 16.84
C GLY A 55 -8.90 -8.37 16.77
N GLY A 56 -7.91 -8.92 17.45
CA GLY A 56 -6.57 -8.33 17.48
C GLY A 56 -6.39 -7.27 18.57
N ILE A 57 -5.25 -6.62 18.52
CA ILE A 57 -4.85 -5.60 19.50
C ILE A 57 -5.09 -4.22 18.90
N LEU A 58 -5.70 -3.33 19.67
CA LEU A 58 -5.73 -1.91 19.35
C LEU A 58 -4.32 -1.35 19.48
N PRO A 59 -3.83 -0.59 18.49
CA PRO A 59 -2.58 0.13 18.63
C PRO A 59 -2.68 1.20 19.72
N ASP A 60 -1.60 1.44 20.41
CA ASP A 60 -1.52 2.50 21.42
C ASP A 60 -1.43 3.89 20.74
N VAL A 61 -0.88 3.96 19.54
CA VAL A 61 -0.89 5.14 18.65
C VAL A 61 -1.63 4.77 17.37
N VAL A 62 -2.72 5.50 17.09
CA VAL A 62 -3.54 5.28 15.89
C VAL A 62 -3.08 6.24 14.80
N LEU A 63 -2.76 5.70 13.65
CA LEU A 63 -2.46 6.43 12.43
C LEU A 63 -3.65 6.31 11.47
N THR A 64 -3.98 7.39 10.81
CA THR A 64 -5.03 7.40 9.78
C THR A 64 -4.35 7.22 8.44
N ASP A 65 -4.44 6.03 7.89
CA ASP A 65 -4.02 5.79 6.50
C ASP A 65 -5.17 6.21 5.58
N SER A 66 -4.94 7.22 4.76
CA SER A 66 -5.82 7.60 3.67
C SER A 66 -5.23 7.11 2.37
N GLN A 67 -5.44 5.85 2.03
CA GLN A 67 -5.11 5.35 0.69
C GLN A 67 -5.96 6.12 -0.34
N LYS A 68 -5.29 6.96 -1.12
CA LYS A 68 -5.90 7.61 -2.27
C LYS A 68 -5.63 6.77 -3.50
N LEU A 69 -6.69 6.45 -4.24
CA LEU A 69 -6.56 5.91 -5.58
C LEU A 69 -6.19 7.07 -6.50
N ASP A 70 -4.93 7.18 -6.84
CA ASP A 70 -4.38 8.23 -7.68
C ASP A 70 -3.51 7.66 -8.81
N ILE A 71 -2.86 8.54 -9.56
CA ILE A 71 -2.00 8.15 -10.68
C ILE A 71 -0.87 7.19 -10.27
N THR A 72 -0.41 7.23 -9.02
CA THR A 72 0.71 6.40 -8.57
C THR A 72 0.37 4.91 -8.62
N TYR A 73 -0.89 4.55 -8.38
CA TYR A 73 -1.36 3.19 -8.55
C TYR A 73 -1.20 2.70 -10.01
N ASN A 74 -1.60 3.52 -10.99
CA ASN A 74 -1.49 3.16 -12.41
C ASN A 74 -0.02 3.08 -12.84
N LEU A 75 0.81 4.05 -12.43
CA LEU A 75 2.25 4.05 -12.69
C LEU A 75 2.95 2.81 -12.11
N TYR A 76 2.53 2.36 -10.93
CA TYR A 76 3.04 1.14 -10.30
C TYR A 76 2.55 -0.12 -11.01
N ARG A 77 1.23 -0.24 -11.26
CA ARG A 77 0.61 -1.38 -11.95
C ARG A 77 1.24 -1.60 -13.33
N ASP A 78 1.45 -0.53 -14.08
CA ASP A 78 1.99 -0.56 -15.45
C ASP A 78 3.54 -0.56 -15.46
N GLN A 79 4.17 -0.71 -14.29
CA GLN A 79 5.61 -0.81 -14.05
C GLN A 79 6.42 0.41 -14.53
N MET A 80 5.79 1.57 -14.68
CA MET A 80 6.46 2.78 -15.18
C MET A 80 7.59 3.25 -14.28
N PHE A 81 7.43 3.17 -12.96
CA PHE A 81 8.50 3.46 -12.00
C PHE A 81 9.69 2.51 -12.17
N PHE A 82 9.42 1.21 -12.31
CA PHE A 82 10.45 0.21 -12.52
C PHE A 82 11.21 0.43 -13.82
N ASP A 83 10.50 0.63 -14.92
CA ASP A 83 11.09 0.81 -16.25
C ASP A 83 11.93 2.08 -16.31
N TYR A 84 11.40 3.22 -15.78
CA TYR A 84 12.13 4.45 -15.76
C TYR A 84 13.37 4.39 -14.86
N ALA A 85 13.28 3.81 -13.67
CA ALA A 85 14.44 3.65 -12.80
C ALA A 85 15.55 2.82 -13.47
N THR A 86 15.17 1.83 -14.29
CA THR A 86 16.13 1.05 -15.09
C THR A 86 16.74 1.89 -16.22
N TYR A 87 15.92 2.71 -16.88
CA TYR A 87 16.40 3.69 -17.88
C TYR A 87 17.33 4.70 -17.22
N TYR A 88 16.94 5.29 -16.11
CA TYR A 88 17.74 6.27 -15.35
C TYR A 88 19.11 5.72 -14.97
N ARG A 89 19.17 4.48 -14.46
CA ARG A 89 20.43 3.81 -14.08
C ARG A 89 21.40 3.65 -15.26
N ARG A 90 20.89 3.47 -16.46
CA ARG A 90 21.73 3.34 -17.68
C ARG A 90 22.34 4.66 -18.14
N HIS A 91 21.72 5.80 -17.77
CA HIS A 91 22.14 7.13 -18.20
C HIS A 91 22.89 7.91 -17.09
N HIS A 92 22.82 7.43 -15.86
CA HIS A 92 23.51 8.05 -14.72
C HIS A 92 24.36 6.99 -14.02
N GLU A 93 25.68 7.18 -14.06
CA GLU A 93 26.64 6.24 -13.45
C GLU A 93 26.53 6.23 -11.93
N ARG A 94 26.29 7.39 -11.32
CA ARG A 94 26.25 7.62 -9.87
C ARG A 94 25.09 8.53 -9.51
N ILE A 95 24.61 8.40 -8.29
CA ILE A 95 23.65 9.31 -7.65
C ILE A 95 24.16 9.73 -6.27
N ALA A 96 23.50 10.71 -5.66
CA ALA A 96 23.74 11.08 -4.26
C ALA A 96 23.50 9.89 -3.32
N PRO A 97 24.05 9.90 -2.08
CA PRO A 97 23.74 8.89 -1.07
C PRO A 97 22.22 8.73 -0.86
N ALA A 98 21.80 7.51 -0.52
CA ALA A 98 20.38 7.16 -0.45
C ALA A 98 19.56 8.04 0.51
N ASP A 99 20.15 8.44 1.61
CA ASP A 99 19.56 9.29 2.64
C ASP A 99 19.39 10.76 2.23
N THR A 100 20.13 11.21 1.22
CA THR A 100 20.12 12.60 0.73
C THR A 100 19.65 12.73 -0.72
N PHE A 101 19.43 11.61 -1.42
CA PHE A 101 18.97 11.64 -2.81
C PHE A 101 17.60 12.32 -2.93
N THR A 102 17.45 13.21 -3.88
CA THR A 102 16.20 13.88 -4.25
C THR A 102 16.11 13.96 -5.77
N LEU A 103 14.89 13.96 -6.27
CA LEU A 103 14.61 14.22 -7.68
C LEU A 103 14.46 15.73 -7.91
N SER A 104 15.03 16.22 -8.99
CA SER A 104 14.85 17.60 -9.45
C SER A 104 13.58 17.74 -10.30
N ASP A 105 13.20 18.99 -10.60
CA ASP A 105 12.12 19.26 -11.54
C ASP A 105 12.42 18.69 -12.93
N GLN A 106 13.69 18.72 -13.33
CA GLN A 106 14.12 18.14 -14.60
C GLN A 106 13.97 16.63 -14.62
N ASP A 107 14.28 15.93 -13.52
CA ASP A 107 14.10 14.46 -13.45
C ASP A 107 12.61 14.07 -13.60
N ILE A 108 11.71 14.87 -13.07
CA ILE A 108 10.26 14.65 -13.23
C ILE A 108 9.80 14.93 -14.66
N GLU A 109 10.31 15.98 -15.29
CA GLU A 109 10.01 16.25 -16.70
C GLU A 109 10.57 15.14 -17.61
N ASP A 110 11.77 14.66 -17.36
CA ASP A 110 12.38 13.53 -18.09
C ASP A 110 11.57 12.24 -17.87
N PHE A 111 11.01 12.05 -16.68
CA PHE A 111 10.06 10.96 -16.43
C PHE A 111 8.79 11.12 -17.26
N CYS A 112 8.21 12.31 -17.32
CA CYS A 112 7.04 12.57 -18.17
C CYS A 112 7.34 12.32 -19.66
N LEU A 113 8.49 12.75 -20.15
CA LEU A 113 8.94 12.47 -21.53
C LEU A 113 9.13 10.96 -21.80
N PHE A 114 9.58 10.24 -20.79
CA PHE A 114 9.66 8.77 -20.86
C PHE A 114 8.27 8.14 -20.95
N LEU A 115 7.31 8.61 -20.17
CA LEU A 115 5.91 8.14 -20.22
C LEU A 115 5.28 8.40 -21.60
N ASP A 116 5.55 9.57 -22.21
CA ASP A 116 5.10 9.89 -23.58
C ASP A 116 5.64 8.86 -24.60
N LYS A 117 6.94 8.57 -24.52
CA LYS A 117 7.59 7.57 -25.40
C LYS A 117 7.05 6.16 -25.21
N LYS A 118 6.58 5.83 -24.01
CA LYS A 118 5.93 4.55 -23.69
C LYS A 118 4.46 4.51 -24.10
N GLY A 119 3.87 5.63 -24.48
CA GLY A 119 2.43 5.74 -24.76
C GLY A 119 1.57 5.56 -23.53
N PHE A 120 2.07 5.97 -22.34
CA PHE A 120 1.33 5.87 -21.09
C PHE A 120 0.07 6.73 -21.14
N THR A 121 -1.03 6.14 -20.71
CA THR A 121 -2.32 6.84 -20.55
C THR A 121 -2.82 6.67 -19.13
N TYR A 122 -3.36 7.73 -18.56
CA TYR A 122 -3.92 7.69 -17.21
C TYR A 122 -5.44 7.56 -17.27
N GLU A 123 -5.94 6.44 -16.82
CA GLU A 123 -7.35 6.21 -16.61
C GLU A 123 -7.66 6.24 -15.12
N THR A 124 -8.59 7.10 -14.70
CA THR A 124 -9.06 7.10 -13.31
C THR A 124 -9.89 5.87 -13.03
N GLU A 125 -9.89 5.38 -11.77
CA GLU A 125 -10.75 4.27 -11.37
C GLU A 125 -12.24 4.54 -11.67
N THR A 126 -12.67 5.80 -11.49
CA THR A 126 -14.04 6.20 -11.85
C THR A 126 -14.30 6.06 -13.35
N GLY A 127 -13.32 6.43 -14.20
CA GLY A 127 -13.40 6.27 -15.66
C GLY A 127 -13.49 4.79 -16.05
N ARG A 128 -12.67 3.94 -15.44
CA ARG A 128 -12.70 2.49 -15.64
C ARG A 128 -14.06 1.88 -15.28
N TYR A 129 -14.61 2.23 -14.11
CA TYR A 129 -15.94 1.77 -13.70
C TYR A 129 -17.05 2.28 -14.62
N LEU A 130 -16.93 3.50 -15.15
CA LEU A 130 -17.87 3.99 -16.16
C LEU A 130 -17.79 3.16 -17.45
N GLY A 131 -16.57 2.80 -17.89
CA GLY A 131 -16.38 1.91 -19.04
C GLY A 131 -17.06 0.56 -18.83
N GLU A 132 -16.82 -0.09 -17.69
CA GLU A 132 -17.45 -1.36 -17.32
C GLU A 132 -18.99 -1.24 -17.24
N LEU A 133 -19.50 -0.12 -16.70
CA LEU A 133 -20.94 0.15 -16.64
C LEU A 133 -21.55 0.25 -18.04
N ILE A 134 -20.88 0.93 -18.99
CA ILE A 134 -21.34 1.06 -20.35
C ILE A 134 -21.34 -0.30 -21.06
N GLU A 135 -20.29 -1.11 -20.88
CA GLU A 135 -20.25 -2.45 -21.45
C GLU A 135 -21.37 -3.35 -20.90
N MET A 136 -21.65 -3.27 -19.61
CA MET A 136 -22.76 -3.98 -18.97
C MET A 136 -24.11 -3.53 -19.51
N ALA A 137 -24.32 -2.21 -19.62
CA ALA A 137 -25.54 -1.64 -20.15
C ALA A 137 -25.81 -2.05 -21.62
N GLN A 138 -24.75 -2.19 -22.43
CA GLN A 138 -24.84 -2.72 -23.79
C GLN A 138 -25.21 -4.20 -23.82
N GLN A 139 -24.66 -5.03 -22.90
CA GLN A 139 -25.00 -6.44 -22.80
C GLN A 139 -26.43 -6.69 -22.33
N GLU A 140 -26.98 -5.76 -21.57
CA GLU A 140 -28.37 -5.81 -21.06
C GLU A 140 -29.37 -5.18 -22.03
N ASP A 141 -28.96 -4.75 -23.22
CA ASP A 141 -29.79 -4.08 -24.24
C ASP A 141 -30.54 -2.85 -23.68
N LEU A 142 -29.86 -2.07 -22.82
CA LEU A 142 -30.47 -0.86 -22.27
C LEU A 142 -30.66 0.21 -23.34
N ASP A 143 -31.55 1.16 -23.05
CA ASP A 143 -31.93 2.22 -23.97
C ASP A 143 -30.72 3.01 -24.52
N SER A 144 -30.74 3.26 -25.83
CA SER A 144 -29.69 3.98 -26.55
C SER A 144 -29.47 5.40 -26.05
N THR A 145 -30.50 6.05 -25.51
CA THR A 145 -30.40 7.38 -24.91
C THR A 145 -29.57 7.35 -23.66
N LEU A 146 -29.78 6.35 -22.78
CA LEU A 146 -29.00 6.14 -21.58
C LEU A 146 -27.52 5.86 -21.91
N LEU A 147 -27.26 5.01 -22.91
CA LEU A 147 -25.90 4.71 -23.36
C LEU A 147 -25.19 5.98 -23.85
N ALA A 148 -25.88 6.84 -24.63
CA ALA A 148 -25.30 8.10 -25.07
C ALA A 148 -25.02 9.07 -23.92
N GLU A 149 -25.88 9.12 -22.92
CA GLU A 149 -25.66 9.92 -21.71
C GLU A 149 -24.43 9.42 -20.91
N LEU A 150 -24.29 8.12 -20.71
CA LEU A 150 -23.12 7.54 -20.04
C LEU A 150 -21.83 7.81 -20.80
N GLU A 151 -21.84 7.66 -22.13
CA GLU A 151 -20.68 7.98 -22.99
C GLU A 151 -20.28 9.45 -22.88
N ALA A 152 -21.24 10.38 -22.74
CA ALA A 152 -20.98 11.80 -22.59
C ALA A 152 -20.22 12.17 -21.30
N PHE A 153 -20.16 11.26 -20.30
CA PHE A 153 -19.35 11.46 -19.10
C PHE A 153 -17.88 11.13 -19.30
N LYS A 154 -17.51 10.26 -20.25
CA LYS A 154 -16.10 9.84 -20.45
C LYS A 154 -15.12 11.02 -20.57
N PRO A 155 -15.37 12.05 -21.41
CA PRO A 155 -14.43 13.17 -21.52
C PRO A 155 -14.25 13.95 -20.22
N ARG A 156 -15.26 13.96 -19.34
CA ARG A 156 -15.23 14.67 -18.05
C ARG A 156 -14.40 13.93 -16.99
N LEU A 157 -14.18 12.63 -17.18
CA LEU A 157 -13.38 11.77 -16.29
C LEU A 157 -11.95 11.56 -16.82
N THR A 158 -11.66 12.05 -18.02
CA THR A 158 -10.31 12.05 -18.57
C THR A 158 -9.46 13.09 -17.84
N VAL A 159 -8.33 12.68 -17.32
CA VAL A 159 -7.40 13.54 -16.58
C VAL A 159 -6.06 13.52 -17.29
N ASP A 160 -5.50 14.71 -17.53
CA ASP A 160 -4.13 14.82 -18.01
C ASP A 160 -3.17 14.23 -16.95
N TYR A 161 -2.40 13.23 -17.35
CA TYR A 161 -1.49 12.53 -16.45
C TYR A 161 -0.36 13.44 -15.94
N ARG A 162 0.10 14.42 -16.71
CA ARG A 162 1.12 15.38 -16.25
C ARG A 162 0.58 16.26 -15.13
N ALA A 163 -0.65 16.75 -15.26
CA ALA A 163 -1.33 17.47 -14.19
C ALA A 163 -1.59 16.57 -12.96
N ALA A 164 -1.88 15.28 -13.17
CA ALA A 164 -2.04 14.32 -12.09
C ALA A 164 -0.72 14.03 -11.36
N ILE A 165 0.40 13.90 -12.07
CA ILE A 165 1.76 13.78 -11.49
C ILE A 165 2.07 15.01 -10.62
N GLN A 166 1.81 16.21 -11.12
CA GLN A 166 2.09 17.44 -10.37
C GLN A 166 1.26 17.55 -9.08
N ARG A 167 -0.02 17.16 -9.13
CA ARG A 167 -0.89 17.12 -7.93
C ARG A 167 -0.43 16.11 -6.87
N ASN A 168 0.16 15.00 -7.31
CA ASN A 168 0.63 13.92 -6.45
C ASN A 168 2.15 13.87 -6.40
N ARG A 169 2.82 15.02 -6.61
CA ARG A 169 4.26 15.13 -6.78
C ARG A 169 5.06 14.42 -5.71
N THR A 170 4.73 14.67 -4.46
CA THR A 170 5.45 14.11 -3.30
C THR A 170 5.42 12.58 -3.32
N GLU A 171 4.28 11.98 -3.61
CA GLU A 171 4.15 10.52 -3.63
C GLU A 171 4.83 9.92 -4.88
N VAL A 172 4.77 10.61 -6.01
CA VAL A 172 5.50 10.21 -7.22
C VAL A 172 7.02 10.25 -6.97
N GLU A 173 7.53 11.33 -6.35
CA GLU A 173 8.95 11.45 -6.00
C GLU A 173 9.40 10.37 -5.02
N LYS A 174 8.58 10.08 -4.01
CA LYS A 174 8.82 9.00 -3.05
C LYS A 174 8.97 7.65 -3.75
N LEU A 175 8.01 7.26 -4.58
CA LEU A 175 7.98 5.95 -5.22
C LEU A 175 9.05 5.84 -6.33
N LEU A 176 9.16 6.83 -7.19
CA LEU A 176 10.15 6.88 -8.27
C LEU A 176 11.58 6.93 -7.73
N GLY A 177 11.83 7.83 -6.78
CA GLY A 177 13.14 7.95 -6.13
C GLY A 177 13.53 6.66 -5.40
N GLY A 178 12.58 6.01 -4.71
CA GLY A 178 12.80 4.72 -4.08
C GLY A 178 13.22 3.64 -5.08
N GLU A 179 12.55 3.56 -6.23
CA GLU A 179 12.92 2.61 -7.28
C GLU A 179 14.27 2.94 -7.93
N ILE A 180 14.63 4.23 -8.11
CA ILE A 180 15.95 4.63 -8.59
C ILE A 180 17.02 4.25 -7.56
N VAL A 181 16.89 4.67 -6.31
CA VAL A 181 17.85 4.39 -5.23
C VAL A 181 18.12 2.89 -5.09
N LYS A 182 17.07 2.06 -5.21
CA LYS A 182 17.19 0.60 -5.16
C LYS A 182 18.15 0.03 -6.22
N ARG A 183 18.29 0.68 -7.38
CA ARG A 183 19.21 0.24 -8.44
C ARG A 183 20.67 0.56 -8.17
N TYR A 184 20.96 1.45 -7.24
CA TYR A 184 22.34 1.82 -6.87
C TYR A 184 22.74 1.22 -5.51
N TYR A 185 21.81 1.22 -4.56
CA TYR A 185 22.09 0.90 -3.15
C TYR A 185 21.29 -0.31 -2.64
N TYR A 186 20.59 -1.04 -3.53
CA TYR A 186 19.79 -2.22 -3.21
C TYR A 186 18.71 -1.94 -2.15
N HIS A 187 18.27 -2.99 -1.43
CA HIS A 187 17.23 -2.86 -0.41
C HIS A 187 17.64 -1.99 0.76
N GLN A 188 18.90 -2.03 1.17
CA GLN A 188 19.38 -1.20 2.28
C GLN A 188 19.23 0.29 1.96
N GLY A 189 19.66 0.71 0.76
CA GLY A 189 19.49 2.09 0.31
C GLY A 189 18.03 2.47 0.13
N TYR A 190 17.21 1.56 -0.42
CA TYR A 190 15.78 1.76 -0.54
C TYR A 190 15.13 2.11 0.81
N TYR A 191 15.38 1.32 1.85
CA TYR A 191 14.83 1.60 3.19
C TYR A 191 15.37 2.89 3.80
N ALA A 192 16.66 3.20 3.62
CA ALA A 192 17.25 4.46 4.07
C ALA A 192 16.61 5.68 3.39
N TYR A 193 16.24 5.54 2.11
CA TYR A 193 15.50 6.56 1.37
C TYR A 193 14.06 6.68 1.84
N MET A 194 13.31 5.56 1.90
CA MET A 194 11.88 5.53 2.17
C MET A 194 11.51 6.01 3.57
N ILE A 195 12.35 5.71 4.57
CA ILE A 195 12.08 6.10 5.97
C ILE A 195 11.89 7.61 6.16
N ARG A 196 12.41 8.42 5.26
CA ARG A 196 12.29 9.88 5.25
C ARG A 196 10.87 10.38 4.96
N PHE A 197 10.03 9.53 4.38
CA PHE A 197 8.66 9.82 3.96
C PHE A 197 7.61 9.12 4.84
N GLU A 198 8.05 8.35 5.84
CA GLU A 198 7.16 7.59 6.71
C GLU A 198 6.74 8.45 7.91
N GLU A 199 5.58 9.10 7.81
CA GLU A 199 4.99 9.87 8.94
C GLU A 199 4.80 9.00 10.19
N GLU A 200 4.57 7.70 10.00
CA GLU A 200 4.44 6.73 11.06
C GLU A 200 5.69 6.65 11.93
N VAL A 201 6.86 6.74 11.31
CA VAL A 201 8.15 6.72 12.02
C VAL A 201 8.32 7.99 12.84
N GLU A 202 8.02 9.17 12.28
CA GLU A 202 8.08 10.43 13.02
C GLU A 202 7.11 10.45 14.22
N ARG A 203 5.89 9.99 14.00
CA ARG A 203 4.88 9.91 15.07
C ARG A 203 5.26 8.88 16.14
N ALA A 204 5.85 7.75 15.75
CA ALA A 204 6.34 6.75 16.69
C ALA A 204 7.50 7.31 17.54
N LEU A 205 8.45 8.03 16.92
CA LEU A 205 9.54 8.68 17.64
C LEU A 205 9.01 9.72 18.64
N GLY A 206 8.07 10.56 18.24
CA GLY A 206 7.42 11.53 19.12
C GLY A 206 6.68 10.89 20.31
N ALA A 207 6.04 9.72 20.11
CA ALA A 207 5.40 8.96 21.16
C ALA A 207 6.42 8.39 22.17
N PHE A 208 7.60 7.94 21.73
CA PHE A 208 8.67 7.51 22.63
C PHE A 208 9.20 8.66 23.51
N ASP A 209 9.33 9.85 22.96
CA ASP A 209 9.79 11.01 23.74
C ASP A 209 8.78 11.43 24.82
N GLN A 210 7.48 11.33 24.53
CA GLN A 210 6.43 11.55 25.53
C GLN A 210 6.49 10.51 26.66
N LEU A 211 6.66 9.24 26.33
CA LEU A 211 6.78 8.15 27.33
C LEU A 211 8.03 8.29 28.21
N LYS A 212 9.17 8.74 27.66
CA LYS A 212 10.38 9.03 28.44
C LYS A 212 10.15 10.18 29.43
N GLY A 213 9.51 11.27 28.96
CA GLY A 213 9.21 12.42 29.83
C GLY A 213 8.23 12.10 30.97
N GLU A 214 7.36 11.11 30.82
CA GLU A 214 6.48 10.62 31.88
C GLU A 214 7.21 9.70 32.86
N SER A 215 8.18 8.93 32.37
CA SER A 215 9.01 8.02 33.20
C SER A 215 9.98 8.77 34.11
N GLU A 216 10.49 9.94 33.68
CA GLU A 216 11.39 10.80 34.48
C GLU A 216 10.65 11.63 35.54
N LYS A 217 9.32 11.69 35.47
CA LYS A 217 8.47 12.41 36.46
C LYS A 217 7.90 11.52 37.56
N ARG A 218 8.21 10.23 37.55
CA ARG A 218 7.85 9.24 38.58
C ARG A 218 9.07 8.83 39.40
#